data_b3de118075b0370d3843cb241a06eb69
#
_entry.id   b3de118075b0370d3843cb241a06eb69
#
_cell.length_a   1.000
_cell.length_b   1.000
_cell.length_c   1.000
_cell.angle_alpha   90.00
_cell.angle_beta   90.00
_cell.angle_gamma   90.00
#
_symmetry.space_group_name_H-M   'P 1'
#
loop_
_entity.id
_entity.type
_entity.pdbx_description
1 polymer ?
#
loop_
_entity_poly.entity_id
_entity_poly.type
_entity_poly.pdbx_seq_one_letter_code
_entity_poly.pdbx_strand_id
1 'polypeptide(L)'
;VRIYLEVDGVINARHAPDLWGSETFDSIDFGGYTFIWSTEVVARIVRICERYNAEIVWVSGWSERIPMLARLLGFGHIGAEARVLEEVGIGSTPFEKADAILADLEDNPVLSPGWMWLDAVSDDVVQSSEYVGRMVMENGYVPPISDVVGLTPELVRYMEKEVLLGSVQRDSRGRFIMGVGDEAEGGD
;
A
#
# COMPACT_ATOMS: atom_id res chain seq x y z
N VAL A 1 -0.27 0.27 13.35
CA VAL A 1 0.09 -0.13 11.97
C VAL A 1 0.51 1.08 11.19
N ARG A 2 1.51 0.95 10.32
CA ARG A 2 1.91 2.00 9.39
C ARG A 2 1.77 1.51 7.95
N ILE A 3 1.25 2.36 7.07
CA ILE A 3 1.08 2.07 5.64
C ILE A 3 1.91 3.08 4.86
N TYR A 4 2.99 2.63 4.26
CA TYR A 4 3.75 3.40 3.28
C TYR A 4 3.07 3.28 1.93
N LEU A 5 2.65 4.40 1.34
CA LEU A 5 1.71 4.42 0.23
C LEU A 5 2.25 5.25 -0.94
N GLU A 6 2.41 4.60 -2.09
CA GLU A 6 2.67 5.26 -3.38
C GLU A 6 1.34 5.67 -4.04
N VAL A 7 1.39 6.64 -4.91
CA VAL A 7 0.25 7.14 -5.70
C VAL A 7 0.16 6.45 -7.06
N ASP A 8 1.16 6.65 -7.90
CA ASP A 8 1.15 6.12 -9.28
C ASP A 8 1.38 4.62 -9.30
N GLY A 9 0.56 3.91 -10.07
CA GLY A 9 0.59 2.46 -10.14
C GLY A 9 0.00 1.74 -8.92
N VAL A 10 -0.48 2.47 -7.92
CA VAL A 10 -1.09 1.90 -6.69
C VAL A 10 -2.53 2.40 -6.55
N ILE A 11 -2.73 3.65 -6.19
CA ILE A 11 -4.06 4.28 -6.14
C ILE A 11 -4.45 4.80 -7.52
N ASN A 12 -3.52 5.47 -8.21
CA ASN A 12 -3.68 5.94 -9.57
C ASN A 12 -3.27 4.84 -10.56
N ALA A 13 -4.22 4.03 -10.98
CA ALA A 13 -4.01 2.97 -11.96
C ALA A 13 -4.68 3.33 -13.30
N ARG A 14 -3.95 3.95 -14.18
CA ARG A 14 -4.42 4.55 -15.43
C ARG A 14 -5.08 3.59 -16.41
N HIS A 15 -4.88 2.28 -16.25
CA HIS A 15 -5.26 1.27 -17.25
C HIS A 15 -6.25 0.24 -16.73
N ALA A 16 -6.84 0.43 -15.56
CA ALA A 16 -7.62 -0.61 -14.90
C ALA A 16 -9.08 -0.30 -14.52
N PRO A 17 -9.78 0.72 -15.06
CA PRO A 17 -11.18 0.94 -14.71
C PRO A 17 -12.04 -0.32 -14.94
N ASP A 18 -11.77 -1.08 -15.99
CA ASP A 18 -12.51 -2.30 -16.31
C ASP A 18 -12.32 -3.44 -15.31
N LEU A 19 -11.16 -3.45 -14.61
CA LEU A 19 -10.82 -4.48 -13.61
C LEU A 19 -11.33 -4.13 -12.21
N TRP A 20 -11.61 -2.86 -11.96
CA TRP A 20 -12.22 -2.43 -10.69
C TRP A 20 -13.74 -2.54 -10.69
N GLY A 21 -14.35 -2.72 -11.88
CA GLY A 21 -15.78 -2.55 -12.14
C GLY A 21 -16.12 -1.09 -12.44
N SER A 22 -16.77 -0.86 -13.57
CA SER A 22 -17.00 0.47 -14.13
C SER A 22 -17.76 1.46 -13.24
N GLU A 23 -18.42 0.98 -12.19
CA GLU A 23 -19.20 1.79 -11.26
C GLU A 23 -18.41 2.24 -10.00
N THR A 24 -17.17 1.80 -9.86
CA THR A 24 -16.38 2.00 -8.63
C THR A 24 -15.16 2.89 -8.81
N PHE A 25 -15.00 3.54 -9.93
CA PHE A 25 -13.90 4.48 -10.13
C PHE A 25 -14.39 5.92 -10.28
N ASP A 26 -13.52 6.85 -9.92
CA ASP A 26 -13.67 8.28 -10.12
C ASP A 26 -12.40 8.85 -10.75
N SER A 27 -12.47 10.07 -11.28
CA SER A 27 -11.32 10.68 -11.93
C SER A 27 -11.33 12.20 -11.80
N ILE A 28 -10.14 12.79 -11.82
CA ILE A 28 -9.95 14.24 -11.85
C ILE A 28 -8.78 14.60 -12.76
N ASP A 29 -8.87 15.77 -13.41
CA ASP A 29 -7.76 16.33 -14.18
C ASP A 29 -6.94 17.30 -13.30
N PHE A 30 -5.66 17.05 -13.18
CA PHE A 30 -4.67 17.89 -12.53
C PHE A 30 -3.77 18.56 -13.57
N GLY A 31 -4.31 19.53 -14.31
CA GLY A 31 -3.52 20.32 -15.25
C GLY A 31 -2.92 19.50 -16.40
N GLY A 32 -3.72 18.64 -17.02
CA GLY A 32 -3.31 17.75 -18.10
C GLY A 32 -2.87 16.36 -17.63
N TYR A 33 -2.96 16.08 -16.36
CA TYR A 33 -2.73 14.79 -15.74
C TYR A 33 -4.04 14.21 -15.26
N THR A 34 -4.53 13.14 -15.88
CA THR A 34 -5.73 12.47 -15.40
C THR A 34 -5.35 11.51 -14.28
N PHE A 35 -5.90 11.75 -13.10
CA PHE A 35 -5.81 10.86 -11.95
C PHE A 35 -7.09 10.03 -11.88
N ILE A 36 -6.96 8.71 -11.82
CA ILE A 36 -8.09 7.77 -11.78
C ILE A 36 -7.90 6.83 -10.59
N TRP A 37 -8.95 6.67 -9.79
CA TRP A 37 -8.88 5.78 -8.61
C TRP A 37 -10.16 4.98 -8.42
N SER A 38 -10.04 3.82 -7.78
CA SER A 38 -11.19 3.07 -7.29
C SER A 38 -11.72 3.66 -5.99
N THR A 39 -12.96 4.11 -6.00
CA THR A 39 -13.63 4.63 -4.80
C THR A 39 -13.80 3.54 -3.74
N GLU A 40 -13.98 2.28 -4.16
CA GLU A 40 -14.05 1.14 -3.25
C GLU A 40 -12.71 0.86 -2.56
N VAL A 41 -11.61 0.84 -3.33
CA VAL A 41 -10.26 0.61 -2.79
C VAL A 41 -9.92 1.69 -1.77
N VAL A 42 -10.11 2.96 -2.13
CA VAL A 42 -9.82 4.09 -1.24
C VAL A 42 -10.66 4.02 0.03
N ALA A 43 -11.97 3.79 -0.09
CA ALA A 43 -12.86 3.67 1.07
C ALA A 43 -12.49 2.50 1.98
N ARG A 44 -11.93 1.41 1.45
CA ARG A 44 -11.42 0.30 2.25
C ARG A 44 -10.15 0.64 3.00
N ILE A 45 -9.20 1.32 2.34
CA ILE A 45 -7.97 1.79 3.00
C ILE A 45 -8.33 2.74 4.15
N VAL A 46 -9.22 3.69 3.92
CA VAL A 46 -9.70 4.62 4.96
C VAL A 46 -10.27 3.84 6.15
N ARG A 47 -11.16 2.86 5.92
CA ARG A 47 -11.71 2.01 7.00
C ARG A 47 -10.65 1.20 7.74
N ILE A 48 -9.62 0.72 7.04
CA ILE A 48 -8.48 0.05 7.67
C ILE A 48 -7.77 1.03 8.61
N CYS A 49 -7.50 2.25 8.16
CA CYS A 49 -6.85 3.25 8.99
C CYS A 49 -7.66 3.58 10.25
N GLU A 50 -8.97 3.76 10.12
CA GLU A 50 -9.85 4.00 11.27
C GLU A 50 -9.90 2.82 12.23
N ARG A 51 -10.08 1.61 11.71
CA ARG A 51 -10.27 0.40 12.51
C ARG A 51 -9.03 -0.01 13.29
N TYR A 52 -7.86 0.14 12.68
CA TYR A 52 -6.59 -0.33 13.25
C TYR A 52 -5.70 0.81 13.74
N ASN A 53 -6.22 2.04 13.74
CA ASN A 53 -5.45 3.25 14.03
C ASN A 53 -4.14 3.26 13.21
N ALA A 54 -4.26 2.99 11.91
CA ALA A 54 -3.12 2.93 11.01
C ALA A 54 -2.73 4.32 10.54
N GLU A 55 -1.43 4.60 10.57
CA GLU A 55 -0.82 5.79 10.03
C GLU A 55 -0.52 5.60 8.54
N ILE A 56 -0.86 6.57 7.69
CA ILE A 56 -0.39 6.62 6.31
C ILE A 56 0.84 7.53 6.21
N VAL A 57 1.88 7.01 5.57
CA VAL A 57 3.08 7.74 5.19
C VAL A 57 3.21 7.66 3.68
N TRP A 58 3.17 8.81 3.02
CA TRP A 58 3.24 8.87 1.57
C TRP A 58 4.69 8.71 1.09
N VAL A 59 4.88 7.79 0.16
CA VAL A 59 6.18 7.46 -0.46
C VAL A 59 6.06 7.69 -1.96
N SER A 60 5.93 8.96 -2.35
CA SER A 60 5.54 9.31 -3.71
C SER A 60 6.19 10.61 -4.19
N GLY A 61 6.50 10.65 -5.49
CA GLY A 61 6.93 11.88 -6.15
C GLY A 61 5.88 12.99 -6.25
N TRP A 62 4.66 12.76 -5.78
CA TRP A 62 3.58 13.75 -5.72
C TRP A 62 3.70 14.73 -4.53
N SER A 63 4.74 14.66 -3.74
CA SER A 63 5.02 15.34 -2.46
C SER A 63 4.18 16.61 -2.19
N GLU A 64 4.35 17.67 -2.96
CA GLU A 64 3.62 18.94 -2.78
C GLU A 64 2.11 18.84 -3.03
N ARG A 65 1.65 17.83 -3.78
CA ARG A 65 0.25 17.62 -4.13
C ARG A 65 -0.47 16.67 -3.17
N ILE A 66 0.28 15.95 -2.35
CA ILE A 66 -0.27 14.96 -1.40
C ILE A 66 -1.35 15.56 -0.49
N PRO A 67 -1.19 16.75 0.12
CA PRO A 67 -2.23 17.29 1.01
C PRO A 67 -3.58 17.49 0.30
N MET A 68 -3.55 17.94 -0.95
CA MET A 68 -4.76 18.10 -1.75
C MET A 68 -5.34 16.76 -2.16
N LEU A 69 -4.51 15.85 -2.62
CA LEU A 69 -4.91 14.49 -3.04
C LEU A 69 -5.53 13.72 -1.87
N ALA A 70 -4.88 13.73 -0.72
CA ALA A 70 -5.37 13.07 0.47
C ALA A 70 -6.76 13.56 0.91
N ARG A 71 -7.02 14.86 0.82
CA ARG A 71 -8.35 15.42 1.09
C ARG A 71 -9.38 14.95 0.07
N LEU A 72 -9.04 14.98 -1.22
CA LEU A 72 -9.90 14.51 -2.30
C LEU A 72 -10.32 13.05 -2.11
N LEU A 73 -9.37 12.21 -1.73
CA LEU A 73 -9.57 10.79 -1.49
C LEU A 73 -10.22 10.45 -0.13
N GLY A 74 -10.47 11.46 0.72
CA GLY A 74 -11.08 11.26 2.03
C GLY A 74 -10.10 10.89 3.15
N PHE A 75 -8.78 10.90 2.91
CA PHE A 75 -7.79 10.64 3.96
C PHE A 75 -7.63 11.80 4.95
N GLY A 76 -8.08 13.00 4.60
CA GLY A 76 -7.94 14.20 5.44
C GLY A 76 -8.57 14.07 6.83
N HIS A 77 -9.70 13.38 6.95
CA HIS A 77 -10.39 13.19 8.23
C HIS A 77 -9.69 12.20 9.17
N ILE A 78 -8.78 11.36 8.66
CA ILE A 78 -7.95 10.47 9.46
C ILE A 78 -6.54 11.03 9.72
N GLY A 79 -6.30 12.30 9.38
CA GLY A 79 -5.02 12.96 9.59
C GLY A 79 -3.90 12.52 8.66
N ALA A 80 -4.20 11.75 7.61
CA ALA A 80 -3.22 11.17 6.69
C ALA A 80 -2.75 12.13 5.59
N GLU A 81 -3.09 13.41 5.67
CA GLU A 81 -2.82 14.39 4.61
C GLU A 81 -1.40 14.98 4.63
N ALA A 82 -0.66 14.79 5.73
CA ALA A 82 0.50 15.61 6.01
C ALA A 82 1.82 14.85 6.06
N ARG A 83 1.83 13.52 6.21
CA ARG A 83 3.08 12.79 6.36
C ARG A 83 3.59 12.24 5.05
N VAL A 84 4.63 12.86 4.53
CA VAL A 84 5.33 12.50 3.28
C VAL A 84 6.79 12.23 3.62
N LEU A 85 7.40 11.21 3.04
CA LEU A 85 8.85 11.03 3.12
C LEU A 85 9.50 12.02 2.15
N GLU A 86 10.13 13.05 2.69
CA GLU A 86 10.71 14.17 1.91
C GLU A 86 11.90 13.72 1.04
N GLU A 87 12.57 12.63 1.42
CA GLU A 87 13.67 12.04 0.67
C GLU A 87 13.22 11.39 -0.63
N VAL A 88 11.92 11.12 -0.78
CA VAL A 88 11.34 10.52 -1.97
C VAL A 88 10.82 11.60 -2.91
N GLY A 89 11.44 11.70 -4.07
CA GLY A 89 11.10 12.66 -5.11
C GLY A 89 10.64 12.03 -6.42
N ILE A 90 10.36 12.89 -7.41
CA ILE A 90 10.07 12.45 -8.77
C ILE A 90 11.25 11.66 -9.33
N GLY A 91 11.00 10.42 -9.73
CA GLY A 91 12.02 9.54 -10.32
C GLY A 91 12.85 8.76 -9.31
N SER A 92 12.51 8.80 -8.01
CA SER A 92 13.13 7.92 -7.02
C SER A 92 12.98 6.46 -7.42
N THR A 93 14.09 5.74 -7.33
CA THR A 93 14.13 4.30 -7.58
C THR A 93 13.45 3.51 -6.45
N PRO A 94 13.04 2.26 -6.70
CA PRO A 94 12.50 1.40 -5.65
C PRO A 94 13.43 1.24 -4.44
N PHE A 95 14.75 1.21 -4.68
CA PHE A 95 15.75 1.07 -3.62
C PHE A 95 15.87 2.34 -2.76
N GLU A 96 15.85 3.53 -3.37
CA GLU A 96 15.84 4.80 -2.63
C GLU A 96 14.58 4.94 -1.77
N LYS A 97 13.43 4.52 -2.27
CA LYS A 97 12.19 4.45 -1.49
C LYS A 97 12.32 3.48 -0.31
N ALA A 98 12.91 2.29 -0.54
CA ALA A 98 13.13 1.30 0.51
C ALA A 98 14.07 1.83 1.60
N ASP A 99 15.16 2.50 1.22
CA ASP A 99 16.08 3.11 2.17
C ASP A 99 15.40 4.20 3.01
N ALA A 100 14.57 5.05 2.39
CA ALA A 100 13.80 6.08 3.11
C ALA A 100 12.80 5.45 4.10
N ILE A 101 12.11 4.36 3.70
CA ILE A 101 11.21 3.62 4.60
C ILE A 101 11.95 3.02 5.77
N LEU A 102 13.11 2.41 5.53
CA LEU A 102 13.90 1.80 6.60
C LEU A 102 14.47 2.85 7.56
N ALA A 103 14.91 3.99 7.06
CA ALA A 103 15.34 5.12 7.90
C ALA A 103 14.17 5.65 8.76
N ASP A 104 12.99 5.81 8.17
CA ASP A 104 11.80 6.22 8.93
C ASP A 104 11.42 5.20 10.01
N LEU A 105 11.59 3.90 9.75
CA LEU A 105 11.33 2.85 10.75
C LEU A 105 12.36 2.84 11.88
N GLU A 106 13.61 3.16 11.60
CA GLU A 106 14.67 3.32 12.62
C GLU A 106 14.37 4.51 13.53
N ASP A 107 13.96 5.65 12.96
CA ASP A 107 13.64 6.87 13.71
C ASP A 107 12.29 6.78 14.45
N ASN A 108 11.34 6.09 13.87
CA ASN A 108 9.95 5.99 14.33
C ASN A 108 9.49 4.53 14.38
N PRO A 109 9.97 3.70 15.32
CA PRO A 109 9.66 2.28 15.38
C PRO A 109 8.16 2.00 15.46
N VAL A 110 7.69 1.01 14.71
CA VAL A 110 6.28 0.57 14.72
C VAL A 110 6.16 -0.69 15.56
N LEU A 111 5.28 -0.64 16.54
CA LEU A 111 4.94 -1.83 17.34
C LEU A 111 4.05 -2.77 16.53
N SER A 112 4.10 -4.08 16.86
CA SER A 112 3.22 -5.09 16.24
C SER A 112 1.75 -4.62 16.17
N PRO A 113 1.03 -4.85 15.05
CA PRO A 113 1.28 -5.83 13.99
C PRO A 113 2.23 -5.39 12.86
N GLY A 114 2.89 -4.25 12.91
CA GLY A 114 3.93 -3.91 11.97
C GLY A 114 3.52 -2.87 10.92
N TRP A 115 4.13 -2.97 9.75
CA TRP A 115 3.95 -2.01 8.67
C TRP A 115 3.76 -2.71 7.32
N MET A 116 3.26 -1.98 6.33
CA MET A 116 3.17 -2.44 4.96
C MET A 116 3.60 -1.35 3.98
N TRP A 117 4.17 -1.76 2.86
CA TRP A 117 4.57 -0.88 1.77
C TRP A 117 3.79 -1.22 0.51
N LEU A 118 2.97 -0.28 0.05
CA LEU A 118 2.10 -0.37 -1.10
C LEU A 118 2.70 0.43 -2.25
N ASP A 119 3.45 -0.27 -3.11
CA ASP A 119 4.12 0.29 -4.28
C ASP A 119 4.19 -0.78 -5.38
N ALA A 120 3.91 -0.41 -6.61
CA ALA A 120 3.89 -1.32 -7.74
C ALA A 120 5.26 -1.93 -8.07
N VAL A 121 6.34 -1.25 -7.69
CA VAL A 121 7.72 -1.70 -7.93
C VAL A 121 8.39 -2.27 -6.68
N SER A 122 7.67 -2.36 -5.59
CA SER A 122 8.20 -2.85 -4.31
C SER A 122 8.66 -4.31 -4.36
N ASP A 123 8.06 -5.13 -5.24
CA ASP A 123 8.43 -6.54 -5.41
C ASP A 123 9.88 -6.71 -5.86
N ASP A 124 10.40 -5.82 -6.70
CA ASP A 124 11.80 -5.83 -7.14
C ASP A 124 12.78 -5.71 -5.96
N VAL A 125 12.43 -4.88 -4.98
CA VAL A 125 13.22 -4.72 -3.75
C VAL A 125 13.13 -5.95 -2.87
N VAL A 126 11.92 -6.51 -2.72
CA VAL A 126 11.70 -7.72 -1.90
C VAL A 126 12.43 -8.93 -2.46
N GLN A 127 12.57 -9.01 -3.77
CA GLN A 127 13.36 -10.07 -4.43
C GLN A 127 14.88 -9.88 -4.29
N SER A 128 15.34 -8.67 -3.95
CA SER A 128 16.75 -8.40 -3.71
C SER A 128 17.21 -8.99 -2.37
N SER A 129 18.26 -9.79 -2.40
CA SER A 129 18.84 -10.41 -1.19
C SER A 129 19.35 -9.38 -0.17
N GLU A 130 19.68 -8.17 -0.60
CA GLU A 130 20.16 -7.09 0.27
C GLU A 130 19.06 -6.55 1.19
N TYR A 131 17.85 -6.40 0.67
CA TYR A 131 16.73 -5.79 1.38
C TYR A 131 15.80 -6.80 2.08
N VAL A 132 15.70 -8.03 1.56
CA VAL A 132 14.79 -9.07 2.12
C VAL A 132 15.03 -9.30 3.61
N GLY A 133 16.30 -9.40 4.02
CA GLY A 133 16.64 -9.62 5.43
C GLY A 133 16.17 -8.48 6.33
N ARG A 134 16.42 -7.23 5.93
CA ARG A 134 16.04 -6.04 6.71
C ARG A 134 14.53 -5.92 6.82
N MET A 135 13.80 -5.98 5.71
CA MET A 135 12.35 -5.84 5.70
C MET A 135 11.63 -6.95 6.46
N VAL A 136 12.12 -8.20 6.37
CA VAL A 136 11.54 -9.32 7.12
C VAL A 136 11.75 -9.17 8.63
N MET A 137 12.92 -8.71 9.05
CA MET A 137 13.21 -8.49 10.48
C MET A 137 12.35 -7.38 11.09
N GLU A 138 11.95 -6.38 10.28
CA GLU A 138 11.12 -5.26 10.72
C GLU A 138 9.61 -5.57 10.73
N ASN A 139 9.19 -6.82 10.56
CA ASN A 139 7.78 -7.22 10.50
C ASN A 139 6.97 -6.49 9.41
N GLY A 140 7.61 -6.23 8.28
CA GLY A 140 6.98 -5.58 7.13
C GLY A 140 6.19 -6.53 6.25
N TYR A 141 5.24 -5.99 5.51
CA TYR A 141 4.52 -6.66 4.44
C TYR A 141 4.55 -5.83 3.16
N VAL A 142 4.97 -6.44 2.07
CA VAL A 142 5.05 -5.82 0.75
C VAL A 142 4.26 -6.69 -0.22
N PRO A 143 3.01 -6.31 -0.55
CA PRO A 143 2.19 -7.06 -1.48
C PRO A 143 2.66 -6.90 -2.92
N PRO A 144 2.48 -7.91 -3.78
CA PRO A 144 2.71 -7.79 -5.21
C PRO A 144 1.62 -6.92 -5.83
N ILE A 145 1.95 -5.70 -6.23
CA ILE A 145 1.04 -4.76 -6.88
C ILE A 145 1.46 -4.59 -8.33
N SER A 146 0.53 -4.76 -9.26
CA SER A 146 0.75 -4.49 -10.67
C SER A 146 0.63 -2.99 -10.94
N ASP A 147 1.63 -2.39 -11.57
CA ASP A 147 1.61 -0.99 -12.02
C ASP A 147 0.50 -0.67 -13.04
N VAL A 148 -0.01 -1.69 -13.72
CA VAL A 148 -1.12 -1.59 -14.67
C VAL A 148 -2.47 -1.53 -13.97
N VAL A 149 -2.64 -2.38 -12.94
CA VAL A 149 -3.93 -2.58 -12.25
C VAL A 149 -4.03 -1.76 -10.97
N GLY A 150 -2.89 -1.54 -10.30
CA GLY A 150 -2.86 -0.93 -8.96
C GLY A 150 -3.43 -1.86 -7.89
N LEU A 151 -3.89 -1.26 -6.80
CA LEU A 151 -4.60 -1.98 -5.75
C LEU A 151 -5.97 -2.43 -6.22
N THR A 152 -6.30 -3.69 -5.98
CA THR A 152 -7.64 -4.22 -6.23
C THR A 152 -8.44 -4.37 -4.92
N PRO A 153 -9.78 -4.38 -5.00
CA PRO A 153 -10.62 -4.65 -3.82
C PRO A 153 -10.31 -5.99 -3.15
N GLU A 154 -9.91 -7.00 -3.92
CA GLU A 154 -9.49 -8.32 -3.43
C GLU A 154 -8.21 -8.23 -2.63
N LEU A 155 -7.19 -7.55 -3.18
CA LEU A 155 -5.90 -7.38 -2.50
C LEU A 155 -6.06 -6.61 -1.19
N VAL A 156 -6.86 -5.54 -1.19
CA VAL A 156 -7.13 -4.77 0.03
C VAL A 156 -7.89 -5.62 1.07
N ARG A 157 -8.85 -6.46 0.65
CA ARG A 157 -9.52 -7.42 1.54
C ARG A 157 -8.55 -8.44 2.11
N TYR A 158 -7.64 -8.94 1.28
CA TYR A 158 -6.59 -9.85 1.74
C TYR A 158 -5.70 -9.19 2.79
N MET A 159 -5.22 -7.97 2.51
CA MET A 159 -4.41 -7.21 3.47
C MET A 159 -5.12 -7.04 4.82
N GLU A 160 -6.39 -6.67 4.81
CA GLU A 160 -7.18 -6.51 6.04
C GLU A 160 -7.30 -7.82 6.80
N LYS A 161 -7.69 -8.89 6.12
CA LYS A 161 -7.98 -10.19 6.75
C LYS A 161 -6.71 -10.89 7.25
N GLU A 162 -5.69 -10.96 6.40
CA GLU A 162 -4.54 -11.83 6.64
C GLU A 162 -3.41 -11.10 7.37
N VAL A 163 -3.15 -9.85 7.01
CA VAL A 163 -2.03 -9.08 7.58
C VAL A 163 -2.41 -8.46 8.92
N LEU A 164 -3.53 -7.77 8.97
CA LEU A 164 -3.93 -6.99 10.13
C LEU A 164 -4.57 -7.82 11.22
N LEU A 165 -5.21 -8.96 10.88
CA LEU A 165 -5.77 -9.90 11.86
C LEU A 165 -4.76 -10.94 12.37
N GLY A 166 -3.51 -10.89 11.89
CA GLY A 166 -2.43 -11.74 12.41
C GLY A 166 -2.51 -13.20 11.99
N SER A 167 -3.28 -13.53 10.94
CA SER A 167 -3.40 -14.90 10.40
C SER A 167 -2.33 -15.24 9.36
N VAL A 168 -1.39 -14.34 9.12
CA VAL A 168 -0.38 -14.54 8.08
C VAL A 168 0.68 -15.55 8.51
N GLN A 169 0.71 -16.66 7.82
CA GLN A 169 1.84 -17.61 7.92
C GLN A 169 2.99 -17.13 7.02
N ARG A 170 4.21 -17.22 7.56
CA ARG A 170 5.43 -16.97 6.81
C ARG A 170 6.13 -18.30 6.48
N ASP A 171 6.70 -18.40 5.30
CA ASP A 171 7.56 -19.55 4.95
C ASP A 171 8.88 -19.48 5.74
N SER A 172 9.70 -20.53 5.61
CA SER A 172 11.02 -20.60 6.25
C SER A 172 12.02 -19.52 5.80
N ARG A 173 11.67 -18.76 4.79
CA ARG A 173 12.44 -17.60 4.29
C ARG A 173 11.82 -16.26 4.69
N GLY A 174 10.79 -16.29 5.54
CA GLY A 174 10.07 -15.09 6.00
C GLY A 174 9.10 -14.50 4.99
N ARG A 175 8.88 -15.13 3.82
CA ARG A 175 7.93 -14.64 2.81
C ARG A 175 6.51 -15.01 3.22
N PHE A 176 5.57 -14.11 2.96
CA PHE A 176 4.16 -14.39 3.20
C PHE A 176 3.69 -15.55 2.31
N ILE A 177 3.13 -16.58 2.94
CA ILE A 177 2.46 -17.65 2.23
C ILE A 177 1.02 -17.17 1.99
N MET A 178 0.68 -16.95 0.73
CA MET A 178 -0.72 -16.77 0.35
C MET A 178 -1.46 -18.07 0.71
N GLY A 179 -2.28 -18.05 1.72
CA GLY A 179 -3.10 -19.21 2.07
C GLY A 179 -3.94 -19.59 0.86
N VAL A 180 -3.73 -20.78 0.34
CA VAL A 180 -4.72 -21.43 -0.52
C VAL A 180 -5.96 -21.52 0.36
N GLY A 181 -6.99 -20.74 0.01
CA GLY A 181 -8.24 -20.73 0.78
C GLY A 181 -8.68 -22.18 0.98
N ASP A 182 -8.95 -22.53 2.22
CA ASP A 182 -9.73 -23.74 2.52
C ASP A 182 -10.98 -23.64 1.68
N GLU A 183 -11.00 -24.37 0.56
CA GLU A 183 -12.25 -24.71 -0.10
C GLU A 183 -13.09 -25.36 0.99
N ALA A 184 -14.11 -24.65 1.43
CA ALA A 184 -15.07 -25.18 2.36
C ALA A 184 -15.55 -26.51 1.77
N GLU A 185 -15.14 -27.62 2.40
CA GLU A 185 -15.76 -28.91 2.21
C GLU A 185 -17.25 -28.74 2.53
N GLY A 186 -18.02 -28.48 1.47
CA GLY A 186 -19.46 -28.67 1.48
C GLY A 186 -19.71 -30.18 1.54
N GLY A 187 -19.72 -30.72 2.74
CA GLY A 187 -20.21 -32.08 3.01
C GLY A 187 -21.70 -32.08 3.12
N ASP A 188 -22.31 -32.89 2.31
CA ASP A 188 -23.63 -33.59 2.38
C ASP A 188 -24.82 -32.89 3.02
#